data_72c71561cdc3a1684d322e927728b6a6
#
_entry.id   72c71561cdc3a1684d322e927728b6a6
#
_cell.length_a   1.000
_cell.length_b   1.000
_cell.length_c   1.000
_cell.angle_alpha   90.00
_cell.angle_beta   90.00
_cell.angle_gamma   90.00
#
_symmetry.space_group_name_H-M   'P 1'
#
loop_
_entity.id
_entity.type
_entity.pdbx_description
1 polymer ?
#
loop_
_entity_poly.entity_id
_entity_poly.type
_entity_poly.pdbx_seq_one_letter_code
_entity_poly.pdbx_strand_id
1 'polypeptide(L)'
;MTRRVPNTTFWKNKKVFITGHTSFKGTWLKIWLEKLGVKVMGYSIDYPSYPVSLYKLLYKKKIKSENILNHKYLKKKINNFKPDIVFHLAAQSILSEAKKKPLENYKTNIIGTASVLEACAASKKPKLVSVITTDKCYEENERIRYFTEKSVLGGSEPYSSSKACAEIISKSYLEQFNKLNKKIITLRAGNVIGGGDWKKDRLITDLIKAIKLNSNLTLRNPKSTRPWQHVLDCLNGYLIASEHSYNMKKTFDTWNFSSPLKNQ
;
A
#
# COMPACT_ATOMS: atom_id res chain seq x y z
N MET A 1 -21.73 -12.30 -11.00
CA MET A 1 -20.46 -12.58 -10.29
C MET A 1 -20.74 -12.58 -8.80
N THR A 2 -20.60 -13.69 -8.12
CA THR A 2 -20.67 -13.76 -6.64
C THR A 2 -19.55 -12.92 -6.07
N ARG A 3 -19.90 -11.94 -5.23
CA ARG A 3 -18.95 -11.03 -4.58
C ARG A 3 -18.07 -11.84 -3.62
N ARG A 4 -16.84 -12.15 -4.06
CA ARG A 4 -15.89 -12.92 -3.23
C ARG A 4 -15.41 -12.05 -2.06
N VAL A 5 -15.43 -12.61 -0.86
CA VAL A 5 -14.90 -11.98 0.36
C VAL A 5 -13.69 -12.76 0.87
N PRO A 6 -12.83 -12.15 1.70
CA PRO A 6 -11.68 -12.85 2.29
C PRO A 6 -12.11 -14.10 3.07
N ASN A 7 -11.35 -15.16 2.91
CA ASN A 7 -11.62 -16.44 3.57
C ASN A 7 -11.21 -16.40 5.04
N THR A 8 -12.17 -16.36 5.94
CA THR A 8 -11.92 -16.30 7.39
C THR A 8 -11.07 -17.45 7.89
N THR A 9 -11.27 -18.66 7.38
CA THR A 9 -10.48 -19.84 7.76
C THR A 9 -9.01 -19.69 7.37
N PHE A 10 -8.72 -19.11 6.19
CA PHE A 10 -7.35 -18.84 5.77
C PHE A 10 -6.66 -17.82 6.67
N TRP A 11 -7.35 -16.73 7.01
CA TRP A 11 -6.78 -15.61 7.79
C TRP A 11 -6.68 -15.90 9.28
N LYS A 12 -7.59 -16.68 9.83
CA LYS A 12 -7.62 -17.03 11.26
C LYS A 12 -6.26 -17.58 11.70
N ASN A 13 -5.75 -17.07 12.82
CA ASN A 13 -4.46 -17.45 13.43
C ASN A 13 -3.19 -17.10 12.63
N LYS A 14 -3.30 -16.45 11.49
CA LYS A 14 -2.12 -15.93 10.78
C LYS A 14 -1.47 -14.78 11.55
N LYS A 15 -0.17 -14.61 11.33
CA LYS A 15 0.59 -13.44 11.78
C LYS A 15 0.87 -12.55 10.59
N VAL A 16 0.45 -11.30 10.66
CA VAL A 16 0.64 -10.31 9.59
C VAL A 16 1.43 -9.10 10.10
N PHE A 17 2.47 -8.73 9.37
CA PHE A 17 3.27 -7.55 9.64
C PHE A 17 2.90 -6.46 8.63
N ILE A 18 2.58 -5.24 9.11
CA ILE A 18 2.15 -4.14 8.27
C ILE A 18 3.11 -2.96 8.43
N THR A 19 3.87 -2.61 7.38
CA THR A 19 4.56 -1.33 7.36
C THR A 19 3.59 -0.23 6.95
N GLY A 20 3.64 0.94 7.60
CA GLY A 20 2.70 2.02 7.33
C GLY A 20 1.30 1.79 7.92
N HIS A 21 1.18 1.00 8.99
CA HIS A 21 -0.08 0.61 9.62
C HIS A 21 -0.89 1.78 10.20
N THR A 22 -0.28 2.93 10.46
CA THR A 22 -0.96 4.14 10.94
C THR A 22 -1.52 5.01 9.82
N SER A 23 -1.19 4.70 8.56
CA SER A 23 -1.74 5.41 7.40
C SER A 23 -3.22 5.09 7.20
N PHE A 24 -3.90 5.86 6.36
CA PHE A 24 -5.32 5.64 6.03
C PHE A 24 -5.62 4.18 5.65
N LYS A 25 -5.03 3.69 4.55
CA LYS A 25 -5.22 2.27 4.13
C LYS A 25 -4.68 1.27 5.14
N GLY A 26 -3.53 1.59 5.76
CA GLY A 26 -2.91 0.70 6.76
C GLY A 26 -3.76 0.48 8.00
N THR A 27 -4.46 1.53 8.48
CA THR A 27 -5.37 1.42 9.62
C THR A 27 -6.59 0.57 9.28
N TRP A 28 -7.24 0.80 8.14
CA TRP A 28 -8.36 -0.01 7.68
C TRP A 28 -7.98 -1.49 7.49
N LEU A 29 -6.82 -1.74 6.88
CA LEU A 29 -6.30 -3.11 6.71
C LEU A 29 -6.07 -3.79 8.07
N LYS A 30 -5.47 -3.07 9.02
CA LYS A 30 -5.24 -3.59 10.37
C LYS A 30 -6.55 -3.97 11.06
N ILE A 31 -7.56 -3.09 11.03
CA ILE A 31 -8.88 -3.36 11.60
C ILE A 31 -9.50 -4.62 10.99
N TRP A 32 -9.48 -4.72 9.68
CA TRP A 32 -10.09 -5.86 8.99
C TRP A 32 -9.40 -7.16 9.32
N LEU A 33 -8.08 -7.19 9.29
CA LEU A 33 -7.29 -8.37 9.66
C LEU A 33 -7.53 -8.80 11.12
N GLU A 34 -7.60 -7.85 12.05
CA GLU A 34 -7.92 -8.15 13.47
C GLU A 34 -9.33 -8.75 13.61
N LYS A 35 -10.30 -8.26 12.84
CA LYS A 35 -11.66 -8.85 12.80
C LYS A 35 -11.71 -10.26 12.18
N LEU A 36 -10.74 -10.59 11.31
CA LEU A 36 -10.57 -11.95 10.77
C LEU A 36 -9.78 -12.87 11.71
N GLY A 37 -9.44 -12.44 12.93
CA GLY A 37 -8.70 -13.22 13.90
C GLY A 37 -7.19 -13.30 13.63
N VAL A 38 -6.63 -12.35 12.89
CA VAL A 38 -5.19 -12.26 12.56
C VAL A 38 -4.44 -11.57 13.69
N LYS A 39 -3.26 -12.10 14.07
CA LYS A 39 -2.32 -11.38 14.93
C LYS A 39 -1.54 -10.38 14.12
N VAL A 40 -1.81 -9.07 14.31
CA VAL A 40 -1.18 -8.00 13.55
C VAL A 40 -0.09 -7.30 14.33
N MET A 41 1.09 -7.11 13.70
CA MET A 41 2.13 -6.19 14.16
C MET A 41 2.27 -5.05 13.16
N GLY A 42 2.17 -3.81 13.64
CA GLY A 42 2.38 -2.61 12.86
C GLY A 42 3.80 -2.07 13.00
N TYR A 43 4.29 -1.38 11.95
CA TYR A 43 5.59 -0.72 11.87
C TYR A 43 5.44 0.59 11.09
N SER A 44 5.68 1.74 11.72
CA SER A 44 5.50 3.07 11.11
C SER A 44 6.43 4.11 11.73
N ILE A 45 6.82 5.12 10.96
CA ILE A 45 7.69 6.21 11.43
C ILE A 45 6.95 7.25 12.26
N ASP A 46 5.68 7.49 11.96
CA ASP A 46 4.90 8.56 12.58
C ASP A 46 3.59 8.06 13.16
N TYR A 47 3.18 8.77 14.15
CA TYR A 47 1.81 8.73 14.65
C TYR A 47 1.02 9.81 13.87
N PRO A 48 -0.14 9.47 13.28
CA PRO A 48 -0.88 10.46 12.51
C PRO A 48 -1.16 11.71 13.33
N SER A 49 -0.65 12.85 12.86
CA SER A 49 -0.82 14.15 13.53
C SER A 49 -2.21 14.76 13.33
N TYR A 50 -3.04 14.15 12.50
CA TYR A 50 -4.39 14.63 12.21
C TYR A 50 -5.32 14.38 13.38
N PRO A 51 -6.08 15.40 13.84
CA PRO A 51 -6.97 15.26 15.00
C PRO A 51 -7.99 14.14 14.86
N VAL A 52 -8.41 13.86 13.64
CA VAL A 52 -9.47 12.92 13.28
C VAL A 52 -8.96 11.69 12.52
N SER A 53 -7.67 11.35 12.62
CA SER A 53 -7.19 10.13 11.98
C SER A 53 -7.86 8.90 12.61
N LEU A 54 -8.26 7.96 11.75
CA LEU A 54 -8.92 6.74 12.19
C LEU A 54 -8.06 5.95 13.19
N TYR A 55 -6.74 5.90 12.96
CA TYR A 55 -5.82 5.23 13.88
C TYR A 55 -5.85 5.85 15.28
N LYS A 56 -5.78 7.18 15.36
CA LYS A 56 -5.81 7.91 16.63
C LYS A 56 -7.13 7.70 17.39
N LEU A 57 -8.24 7.70 16.66
CA LEU A 57 -9.57 7.48 17.24
C LEU A 57 -9.71 6.09 17.87
N LEU A 58 -9.20 5.05 17.20
CA LEU A 58 -9.44 3.67 17.61
C LEU A 58 -8.40 3.13 18.60
N TYR A 59 -7.13 3.48 18.40
CA TYR A 59 -6.05 2.82 19.15
C TYR A 59 -5.47 3.64 20.29
N LYS A 60 -5.76 4.93 20.41
CA LYS A 60 -5.38 5.84 21.52
C LYS A 60 -3.95 5.68 22.11
N LYS A 61 -3.13 4.82 21.52
CA LYS A 61 -1.77 4.50 21.97
C LYS A 61 -0.73 5.25 21.16
N LYS A 62 0.27 5.82 21.85
CA LYS A 62 1.49 6.27 21.18
C LYS A 62 2.20 5.05 20.61
N ILE A 63 2.62 5.12 19.36
CA ILE A 63 3.50 4.13 18.75
C ILE A 63 4.94 4.61 18.84
N LYS A 64 5.85 3.66 18.94
CA LYS A 64 7.27 3.95 18.76
C LYS A 64 7.50 4.24 17.28
N SER A 65 8.14 5.37 16.98
CA SER A 65 8.52 5.70 15.61
C SER A 65 9.53 4.69 15.08
N GLU A 66 9.23 4.03 13.98
CA GLU A 66 10.01 2.94 13.39
C GLU A 66 10.17 3.17 11.88
N ASN A 67 11.40 3.43 11.44
CA ASN A 67 11.72 3.77 10.06
C ASN A 67 12.13 2.53 9.25
N ILE A 68 11.50 2.31 8.09
CA ILE A 68 11.83 1.20 7.17
C ILE A 68 13.25 1.27 6.60
N LEU A 69 13.87 2.45 6.63
CA LEU A 69 15.27 2.65 6.24
C LEU A 69 16.26 2.11 7.30
N ASN A 70 15.80 1.90 8.53
CA ASN A 70 16.59 1.19 9.54
C ASN A 70 16.49 -0.33 9.33
N HIS A 71 17.18 -0.82 8.33
CA HIS A 71 17.15 -2.22 7.89
C HIS A 71 17.44 -3.20 9.03
N LYS A 72 18.49 -2.95 9.84
CA LYS A 72 18.88 -3.81 10.96
C LYS A 72 17.74 -3.99 11.97
N TYR A 73 17.08 -2.89 12.33
CA TYR A 73 15.97 -2.91 13.28
C TYR A 73 14.71 -3.55 12.69
N LEU A 74 14.39 -3.25 11.42
CA LEU A 74 13.28 -3.84 10.70
C LEU A 74 13.43 -5.37 10.61
N LYS A 75 14.60 -5.87 10.21
CA LYS A 75 14.93 -7.31 10.18
C LYS A 75 14.76 -7.96 11.56
N LYS A 76 15.25 -7.31 12.63
CA LYS A 76 15.06 -7.80 14.01
C LYS A 76 13.57 -7.92 14.35
N LYS A 77 12.74 -6.93 13.99
CA LYS A 77 11.30 -6.96 14.27
C LYS A 77 10.58 -8.07 13.52
N ILE A 78 10.87 -8.25 12.23
CA ILE A 78 10.30 -9.32 11.40
C ILE A 78 10.70 -10.69 11.97
N ASN A 79 11.97 -10.88 12.31
CA ASN A 79 12.48 -12.13 12.87
C ASN A 79 11.83 -12.49 14.21
N ASN A 80 11.64 -11.52 15.09
CA ASN A 80 11.03 -11.73 16.40
C ASN A 80 9.54 -12.04 16.29
N PHE A 81 8.82 -11.33 15.42
CA PHE A 81 7.39 -11.52 15.25
C PHE A 81 7.06 -12.78 14.44
N LYS A 82 7.92 -13.16 13.49
CA LYS A 82 7.76 -14.31 12.58
C LYS A 82 6.42 -14.27 11.83
N PRO A 83 6.15 -13.23 11.02
CA PRO A 83 4.90 -13.11 10.28
C PRO A 83 4.80 -14.18 9.19
N ASP A 84 3.58 -14.60 8.87
CA ASP A 84 3.29 -15.42 7.69
C ASP A 84 3.24 -14.57 6.42
N ILE A 85 2.70 -13.36 6.55
CA ILE A 85 2.52 -12.39 5.45
C ILE A 85 3.00 -11.01 5.90
N VAL A 86 3.64 -10.29 4.98
CA VAL A 86 4.01 -8.89 5.15
C VAL A 86 3.23 -8.05 4.14
N PHE A 87 2.53 -7.01 4.62
CA PHE A 87 1.98 -5.95 3.77
C PHE A 87 2.86 -4.71 3.87
N HIS A 88 3.43 -4.29 2.75
CA HIS A 88 4.27 -3.10 2.67
C HIS A 88 3.47 -1.91 2.13
N LEU A 89 2.91 -1.11 3.06
CA LEU A 89 2.17 0.13 2.74
C LEU A 89 2.96 1.40 3.06
N ALA A 90 4.08 1.30 3.78
CA ALA A 90 4.90 2.47 4.10
C ALA A 90 5.42 3.12 2.83
N ALA A 91 5.04 4.37 2.60
CA ALA A 91 5.46 5.16 1.46
C ALA A 91 5.22 6.66 1.72
N GLN A 92 6.02 7.51 1.09
CA GLN A 92 5.67 8.90 0.90
C GLN A 92 4.73 8.99 -0.31
N SER A 93 3.46 9.35 -0.10
CA SER A 93 2.38 9.21 -1.09
C SER A 93 1.72 10.53 -1.52
N ILE A 94 2.27 11.67 -1.12
CA ILE A 94 1.75 12.99 -1.45
C ILE A 94 2.56 13.57 -2.61
N LEU A 95 1.92 13.81 -3.76
CA LEU A 95 2.60 14.30 -4.96
C LEU A 95 3.29 15.66 -4.75
N SER A 96 2.61 16.59 -4.08
CA SER A 96 3.17 17.93 -3.79
C SER A 96 4.41 17.85 -2.90
N GLU A 97 4.43 16.97 -1.91
CA GLU A 97 5.59 16.74 -1.05
C GLU A 97 6.71 16.00 -1.80
N ALA A 98 6.37 15.03 -2.68
CA ALA A 98 7.33 14.34 -3.51
C ALA A 98 8.07 15.30 -4.45
N LYS A 99 7.36 16.24 -5.05
CA LYS A 99 7.95 17.31 -5.90
C LYS A 99 8.86 18.25 -5.11
N LYS A 100 8.49 18.60 -3.87
CA LYS A 100 9.31 19.45 -3.00
C LYS A 100 10.56 18.76 -2.49
N LYS A 101 10.46 17.45 -2.20
CA LYS A 101 11.51 16.65 -1.57
C LYS A 101 11.71 15.30 -2.29
N PRO A 102 12.17 15.34 -3.56
CA PRO A 102 12.25 14.14 -4.40
C PRO A 102 13.21 13.09 -3.84
N LEU A 103 14.34 13.50 -3.27
CA LEU A 103 15.31 12.58 -2.70
C LEU A 103 14.75 11.81 -1.49
N GLU A 104 13.98 12.46 -0.61
CA GLU A 104 13.32 11.82 0.53
C GLU A 104 12.24 10.83 0.03
N ASN A 105 11.53 11.20 -1.03
CA ASN A 105 10.56 10.33 -1.67
C ASN A 105 11.23 9.06 -2.23
N TYR A 106 12.31 9.20 -2.98
CA TYR A 106 13.08 8.06 -3.52
C TYR A 106 13.67 7.20 -2.40
N LYS A 107 14.29 7.78 -1.39
CA LYS A 107 14.78 7.02 -0.23
C LYS A 107 13.67 6.18 0.40
N THR A 108 12.53 6.79 0.66
CA THR A 108 11.42 6.07 1.31
C THR A 108 10.80 5.01 0.41
N ASN A 109 10.49 5.35 -0.84
CA ASN A 109 9.69 4.48 -1.69
C ASN A 109 10.54 3.42 -2.41
N ILE A 110 11.79 3.73 -2.75
CA ILE A 110 12.69 2.82 -3.47
C ILE A 110 13.55 2.04 -2.48
N ILE A 111 14.41 2.74 -1.74
CA ILE A 111 15.32 2.09 -0.78
C ILE A 111 14.53 1.45 0.38
N GLY A 112 13.44 2.09 0.83
CA GLY A 112 12.55 1.51 1.84
C GLY A 112 11.90 0.21 1.38
N THR A 113 11.47 0.11 0.11
CA THR A 113 10.94 -1.14 -0.47
C THR A 113 12.02 -2.22 -0.52
N ALA A 114 13.21 -1.88 -1.02
CA ALA A 114 14.35 -2.82 -1.03
C ALA A 114 14.69 -3.30 0.39
N SER A 115 14.71 -2.39 1.38
CA SER A 115 14.96 -2.72 2.78
C SER A 115 13.93 -3.72 3.35
N VAL A 116 12.65 -3.57 3.01
CA VAL A 116 11.61 -4.50 3.45
C VAL A 116 11.77 -5.87 2.78
N LEU A 117 12.01 -5.90 1.47
CA LEU A 117 12.21 -7.14 0.73
C LEU A 117 13.43 -7.91 1.23
N GLU A 118 14.57 -7.23 1.42
CA GLU A 118 15.78 -7.82 1.96
C GLU A 118 15.58 -8.37 3.38
N ALA A 119 14.91 -7.62 4.26
CA ALA A 119 14.59 -8.10 5.60
C ALA A 119 13.68 -9.34 5.57
N CYS A 120 12.75 -9.42 4.62
CA CYS A 120 11.88 -10.58 4.42
C CYS A 120 12.63 -11.78 3.79
N ALA A 121 13.54 -11.53 2.85
CA ALA A 121 14.40 -12.57 2.29
C ALA A 121 15.29 -13.21 3.37
N ALA A 122 15.94 -12.39 4.17
CA ALA A 122 16.84 -12.82 5.24
C ALA A 122 16.15 -13.45 6.46
N SER A 123 14.81 -13.46 6.52
CA SER A 123 14.04 -14.00 7.64
C SER A 123 13.49 -15.39 7.30
N LYS A 124 13.47 -16.34 8.26
CA LYS A 124 12.92 -17.71 8.03
C LYS A 124 11.45 -17.70 7.64
N LYS A 125 10.68 -16.83 8.21
CA LYS A 125 9.30 -16.42 7.83
C LYS A 125 9.40 -15.13 7.06
N PRO A 126 8.68 -14.41 6.37
CA PRO A 126 7.34 -14.68 5.85
C PRO A 126 7.35 -15.52 4.56
N LYS A 127 6.18 -16.09 4.23
CA LYS A 127 5.96 -16.80 2.97
C LYS A 127 5.53 -15.87 1.83
N LEU A 128 4.86 -14.77 2.14
CA LEU A 128 4.35 -13.80 1.17
C LEU A 128 4.67 -12.36 1.59
N VAL A 129 5.13 -11.56 0.64
CA VAL A 129 5.25 -10.10 0.76
C VAL A 129 4.34 -9.45 -0.27
N SER A 130 3.36 -8.67 0.20
CA SER A 130 2.45 -7.88 -0.63
C SER A 130 2.90 -6.42 -0.62
N VAL A 131 3.46 -5.94 -1.73
CA VAL A 131 3.97 -4.58 -1.90
C VAL A 131 2.87 -3.71 -2.51
N ILE A 132 2.43 -2.69 -1.78
CA ILE A 132 1.38 -1.79 -2.25
C ILE A 132 2.00 -0.67 -3.09
N THR A 133 1.62 -0.64 -4.36
CA THR A 133 2.01 0.37 -5.31
C THR A 133 0.81 1.23 -5.75
N THR A 134 0.72 1.63 -7.00
CA THR A 134 -0.29 2.56 -7.50
C THR A 134 -0.50 2.36 -9.01
N ASP A 135 -1.65 2.75 -9.53
CA ASP A 135 -1.94 2.91 -10.95
C ASP A 135 -1.04 3.96 -11.64
N LYS A 136 -0.44 4.87 -10.87
CA LYS A 136 0.50 5.87 -11.38
C LYS A 136 1.91 5.34 -11.68
N CYS A 137 2.14 4.04 -11.51
CA CYS A 137 3.42 3.40 -11.87
C CYS A 137 3.58 3.13 -13.36
N TYR A 138 2.55 3.38 -14.16
CA TYR A 138 2.58 3.21 -15.61
C TYR A 138 3.11 4.45 -16.33
N GLU A 139 3.72 4.24 -17.47
CA GLU A 139 4.07 5.32 -18.39
C GLU A 139 2.79 5.94 -18.95
N GLU A 140 2.59 7.23 -18.66
CA GLU A 140 1.44 7.98 -19.18
C GLU A 140 1.65 8.25 -20.68
N ASN A 141 0.74 7.70 -21.52
CA ASN A 141 0.72 7.92 -22.95
C ASN A 141 -0.73 8.29 -23.35
N GLU A 142 -0.90 9.41 -24.05
CA GLU A 142 -2.21 9.91 -24.48
C GLU A 142 -3.01 8.92 -25.32
N ARG A 143 -2.36 7.95 -25.96
CA ARG A 143 -2.98 6.90 -26.77
C ARG A 143 -3.54 5.74 -25.94
N ILE A 144 -3.11 5.60 -24.68
CA ILE A 144 -3.51 4.47 -23.82
C ILE A 144 -4.66 4.91 -22.93
N ARG A 145 -5.87 4.37 -23.18
CA ARG A 145 -7.04 4.62 -22.34
C ARG A 145 -7.06 3.77 -21.06
N TYR A 146 -6.53 2.55 -21.12
CA TYR A 146 -6.59 1.60 -20.03
C TYR A 146 -5.25 0.91 -19.84
N PHE A 147 -4.81 0.80 -18.59
CA PHE A 147 -3.59 0.07 -18.23
C PHE A 147 -3.92 -1.33 -17.76
N THR A 148 -3.11 -2.29 -18.20
CA THR A 148 -3.11 -3.66 -17.71
C THR A 148 -1.84 -3.91 -16.90
N GLU A 149 -1.76 -5.05 -16.23
CA GLU A 149 -0.55 -5.44 -15.48
C GLU A 149 0.70 -5.59 -16.37
N LYS A 150 0.51 -5.73 -17.69
CA LYS A 150 1.57 -5.84 -18.70
C LYS A 150 2.00 -4.50 -19.28
N SER A 151 1.28 -3.42 -19.00
CA SER A 151 1.62 -2.08 -19.50
C SER A 151 2.98 -1.61 -18.99
N VAL A 152 3.66 -0.78 -19.79
CA VAL A 152 5.01 -0.28 -19.52
C VAL A 152 4.99 0.52 -18.21
N LEU A 153 6.00 0.27 -17.36
CA LEU A 153 6.22 1.02 -16.13
C LEU A 153 6.97 2.31 -16.45
N GLY A 154 6.55 3.40 -15.81
CA GLY A 154 7.15 4.71 -15.97
C GLY A 154 6.71 5.68 -14.90
N GLY A 155 6.82 6.96 -15.18
CA GLY A 155 6.35 8.03 -14.28
C GLY A 155 7.09 9.33 -14.55
N SER A 156 6.33 10.38 -14.81
CA SER A 156 6.84 11.71 -15.17
C SER A 156 7.16 12.61 -13.96
N GLU A 157 6.84 12.14 -12.74
CA GLU A 157 7.09 12.90 -11.52
C GLU A 157 7.63 12.00 -10.38
N PRO A 158 8.27 12.57 -9.34
CA PRO A 158 9.02 11.78 -8.34
C PRO A 158 8.23 10.66 -7.66
N TYR A 159 6.95 10.88 -7.35
CA TYR A 159 6.13 9.84 -6.73
C TYR A 159 5.86 8.67 -7.69
N SER A 160 5.40 8.97 -8.92
CA SER A 160 5.08 7.97 -9.93
C SER A 160 6.32 7.14 -10.30
N SER A 161 7.44 7.81 -10.60
CA SER A 161 8.70 7.13 -10.89
C SER A 161 9.20 6.28 -9.71
N SER A 162 9.08 6.76 -8.48
CA SER A 162 9.46 5.98 -7.30
C SER A 162 8.62 4.71 -7.13
N LYS A 163 7.34 4.77 -7.50
CA LYS A 163 6.45 3.61 -7.44
C LYS A 163 6.71 2.62 -8.58
N ALA A 164 7.04 3.12 -9.79
CA ALA A 164 7.54 2.26 -10.88
C ALA A 164 8.84 1.55 -10.48
N CYS A 165 9.79 2.27 -9.86
CA CYS A 165 11.00 1.67 -9.31
C CYS A 165 10.70 0.61 -8.23
N ALA A 166 9.70 0.82 -7.37
CA ALA A 166 9.28 -0.17 -6.37
C ALA A 166 8.76 -1.47 -7.01
N GLU A 167 8.05 -1.38 -8.16
CA GLU A 167 7.65 -2.53 -8.98
C GLU A 167 8.87 -3.28 -9.54
N ILE A 168 9.81 -2.54 -10.15
CA ILE A 168 11.02 -3.10 -10.74
C ILE A 168 11.88 -3.79 -9.67
N ILE A 169 12.08 -3.14 -8.52
CA ILE A 169 12.82 -3.72 -7.39
C ILE A 169 12.10 -4.97 -6.88
N SER A 170 10.77 -4.94 -6.74
CA SER A 170 10.02 -6.12 -6.30
C SER A 170 10.25 -7.31 -7.23
N LYS A 171 10.28 -7.08 -8.53
CA LYS A 171 10.56 -8.11 -9.52
C LYS A 171 12.02 -8.59 -9.48
N SER A 172 13.00 -7.72 -9.18
CA SER A 172 14.41 -8.09 -9.09
C SER A 172 14.73 -9.09 -7.98
N TYR A 173 13.90 -9.16 -6.94
CA TYR A 173 14.01 -10.16 -5.87
C TYR A 173 13.44 -11.53 -6.23
N LEU A 174 12.87 -11.72 -7.43
CA LEU A 174 12.21 -12.95 -7.86
C LEU A 174 13.07 -14.20 -7.66
N GLU A 175 14.30 -14.18 -8.15
CA GLU A 175 15.20 -15.34 -8.08
C GLU A 175 15.53 -15.71 -6.63
N GLN A 176 15.86 -14.73 -5.80
CA GLN A 176 16.17 -14.94 -4.39
C GLN A 176 14.97 -15.50 -3.63
N PHE A 177 13.75 -14.94 -3.84
CA PHE A 177 12.55 -15.42 -3.21
C PHE A 177 12.14 -16.82 -3.68
N ASN A 178 12.38 -17.12 -4.96
CA ASN A 178 12.14 -18.48 -5.50
C ASN A 178 13.01 -19.53 -4.81
N LYS A 179 14.31 -19.28 -4.68
CA LYS A 179 15.25 -20.14 -3.96
C LYS A 179 14.83 -20.36 -2.49
N LEU A 180 14.19 -19.40 -1.88
CA LEU A 180 13.70 -19.44 -0.49
C LEU A 180 12.27 -19.99 -0.34
N ASN A 181 11.63 -20.42 -1.44
CA ASN A 181 10.22 -20.80 -1.49
C ASN A 181 9.29 -19.73 -0.90
N LYS A 182 9.56 -18.47 -1.17
CA LYS A 182 8.78 -17.29 -0.78
C LYS A 182 8.17 -16.62 -1.99
N LYS A 183 7.24 -15.70 -1.76
CA LYS A 183 6.47 -15.04 -2.80
C LYS A 183 6.41 -13.54 -2.61
N ILE A 184 6.37 -12.83 -3.71
CA ILE A 184 6.16 -11.38 -3.78
C ILE A 184 4.97 -11.13 -4.69
N ILE A 185 4.07 -10.23 -4.27
CA ILE A 185 3.07 -9.67 -5.17
C ILE A 185 3.09 -8.15 -5.08
N THR A 186 2.81 -7.50 -6.19
CA THR A 186 2.59 -6.06 -6.24
C THR A 186 1.11 -5.76 -6.46
N LEU A 187 0.58 -4.80 -5.69
CA LEU A 187 -0.84 -4.49 -5.65
C LEU A 187 -1.03 -3.01 -6.03
N ARG A 188 -1.43 -2.78 -7.28
CA ARG A 188 -1.59 -1.47 -7.91
C ARG A 188 -3.02 -0.99 -7.74
N ALA A 189 -3.24 0.07 -6.99
CA ALA A 189 -4.57 0.63 -6.81
C ALA A 189 -4.62 2.09 -7.25
N GLY A 190 -5.74 2.46 -7.85
CA GLY A 190 -6.09 3.84 -8.19
C GLY A 190 -6.47 4.68 -6.97
N ASN A 191 -7.31 5.68 -7.20
CA ASN A 191 -7.76 6.59 -6.15
C ASN A 191 -8.67 5.86 -5.17
N VAL A 192 -8.32 5.93 -3.90
CA VAL A 192 -9.08 5.27 -2.81
C VAL A 192 -9.64 6.32 -1.86
N ILE A 193 -10.93 6.22 -1.54
CA ILE A 193 -11.64 7.09 -0.61
C ILE A 193 -12.22 6.30 0.56
N GLY A 194 -12.42 6.98 1.69
CA GLY A 194 -13.03 6.41 2.88
C GLY A 194 -12.81 7.27 4.12
N GLY A 195 -13.48 6.93 5.20
CA GLY A 195 -13.35 7.65 6.46
C GLY A 195 -11.93 7.59 7.03
N GLY A 196 -11.46 8.71 7.58
CA GLY A 196 -10.14 8.81 8.22
C GLY A 196 -8.99 9.21 7.30
N ASP A 197 -9.23 9.51 6.03
CA ASP A 197 -8.23 10.14 5.15
C ASP A 197 -8.35 11.67 5.21
N TRP A 198 -7.43 12.31 5.93
CA TRP A 198 -7.42 13.77 6.14
C TRP A 198 -6.15 14.43 5.60
N LYS A 199 -5.38 13.73 4.77
CA LYS A 199 -4.16 14.31 4.19
C LYS A 199 -4.50 15.45 3.24
N LYS A 200 -3.68 16.50 3.27
CA LYS A 200 -3.76 17.65 2.35
C LYS A 200 -3.57 17.19 0.89
N ASP A 201 -4.00 18.04 -0.03
CA ASP A 201 -3.86 17.82 -1.48
C ASP A 201 -4.60 16.59 -2.02
N ARG A 202 -5.62 16.14 -1.32
CA ARG A 202 -6.53 15.09 -1.76
C ARG A 202 -7.91 15.66 -2.01
N LEU A 203 -8.41 15.53 -3.23
CA LEU A 203 -9.66 16.15 -3.70
C LEU A 203 -10.83 15.98 -2.71
N ILE A 204 -11.12 14.76 -2.29
CA ILE A 204 -12.27 14.50 -1.39
C ILE A 204 -12.05 15.12 0.00
N THR A 205 -10.84 15.06 0.52
CA THR A 205 -10.50 15.70 1.79
C THR A 205 -10.64 17.22 1.71
N ASP A 206 -10.14 17.81 0.63
CA ASP A 206 -10.19 19.26 0.43
C ASP A 206 -11.61 19.73 0.17
N LEU A 207 -12.43 18.96 -0.56
CA LEU A 207 -13.87 19.20 -0.76
C LEU A 207 -14.62 19.20 0.59
N ILE A 208 -14.43 18.19 1.42
CA ILE A 208 -15.09 18.12 2.74
C ILE A 208 -14.69 19.30 3.62
N LYS A 209 -13.42 19.72 3.57
CA LYS A 209 -12.96 20.91 4.31
C LYS A 209 -13.60 22.17 3.77
N ALA A 210 -13.67 22.36 2.44
CA ALA A 210 -14.30 23.52 1.82
C ALA A 210 -15.78 23.63 2.21
N ILE A 211 -16.53 22.52 2.18
CA ILE A 211 -17.93 22.50 2.64
C ILE A 211 -18.04 22.88 4.12
N LYS A 212 -17.21 22.29 5.00
CA LYS A 212 -17.26 22.59 6.44
C LYS A 212 -16.91 24.04 6.79
N LEU A 213 -16.04 24.65 6.00
CA LEU A 213 -15.56 26.02 6.23
C LEU A 213 -16.32 27.05 5.40
N ASN A 214 -17.34 26.61 4.65
CA ASN A 214 -18.08 27.44 3.68
C ASN A 214 -17.14 28.26 2.76
N SER A 215 -16.13 27.57 2.22
CA SER A 215 -15.08 28.18 1.39
C SER A 215 -15.04 27.56 -0.01
N ASN A 216 -14.44 28.28 -0.96
CA ASN A 216 -14.31 27.82 -2.34
C ASN A 216 -13.27 26.68 -2.45
N LEU A 217 -13.58 25.69 -3.28
CA LEU A 217 -12.64 24.62 -3.66
C LEU A 217 -12.06 24.96 -5.05
N THR A 218 -10.73 25.08 -5.13
CA THR A 218 -10.02 25.22 -6.40
C THR A 218 -9.62 23.86 -6.95
N LEU A 219 -10.17 23.51 -8.13
CA LEU A 219 -9.81 22.29 -8.84
C LEU A 219 -8.64 22.56 -9.78
N ARG A 220 -7.53 21.85 -9.59
CA ARG A 220 -6.32 21.99 -10.43
C ARG A 220 -6.50 21.42 -11.84
N ASN A 221 -7.20 20.29 -11.98
CA ASN A 221 -7.43 19.59 -13.23
C ASN A 221 -8.90 19.11 -13.32
N PRO A 222 -9.88 20.00 -13.61
CA PRO A 222 -11.30 19.67 -13.53
C PRO A 222 -11.74 18.61 -14.56
N LYS A 223 -11.02 18.48 -15.69
CA LYS A 223 -11.32 17.50 -16.74
C LYS A 223 -10.72 16.10 -16.50
N SER A 224 -9.94 15.93 -15.43
CA SER A 224 -9.31 14.63 -15.13
C SER A 224 -10.33 13.62 -14.60
N THR A 225 -10.43 12.47 -15.23
CA THR A 225 -11.14 11.30 -14.69
C THR A 225 -10.23 10.49 -13.76
N ARG A 226 -10.79 9.81 -12.78
CA ARG A 226 -10.05 8.98 -11.83
C ARG A 226 -10.85 7.73 -11.46
N PRO A 227 -10.20 6.57 -11.32
CA PRO A 227 -10.84 5.32 -10.95
C PRO A 227 -11.08 5.27 -9.44
N TRP A 228 -12.09 6.03 -8.98
CA TRP A 228 -12.45 6.08 -7.57
C TRP A 228 -12.99 4.76 -7.06
N GLN A 229 -12.48 4.31 -5.91
CA GLN A 229 -12.98 3.11 -5.23
C GLN A 229 -13.02 3.33 -3.72
N HIS A 230 -13.93 2.65 -3.05
CA HIS A 230 -13.98 2.68 -1.60
C HIS A 230 -12.81 1.89 -1.01
N VAL A 231 -12.31 2.33 0.16
CA VAL A 231 -11.17 1.68 0.82
C VAL A 231 -11.40 0.20 1.11
N LEU A 232 -12.60 -0.19 1.47
CA LEU A 232 -12.93 -1.60 1.72
C LEU A 232 -12.91 -2.44 0.43
N ASP A 233 -13.35 -1.89 -0.71
CA ASP A 233 -13.29 -2.62 -1.98
C ASP A 233 -11.83 -2.86 -2.40
N CYS A 234 -10.99 -1.83 -2.27
CA CYS A 234 -9.56 -1.92 -2.51
C CYS A 234 -8.90 -2.98 -1.61
N LEU A 235 -9.17 -2.94 -0.31
CA LEU A 235 -8.60 -3.86 0.67
C LEU A 235 -9.15 -5.27 0.53
N ASN A 236 -10.41 -5.43 0.13
CA ASN A 236 -10.98 -6.73 -0.24
C ASN A 236 -10.15 -7.39 -1.34
N GLY A 237 -9.85 -6.64 -2.40
CA GLY A 237 -8.97 -7.09 -3.47
C GLY A 237 -7.57 -7.48 -2.96
N TYR A 238 -6.96 -6.67 -2.10
CA TYR A 238 -5.64 -6.97 -1.52
C TYR A 238 -5.63 -8.28 -0.72
N LEU A 239 -6.65 -8.51 0.10
CA LEU A 239 -6.77 -9.72 0.91
C LEU A 239 -6.97 -10.96 0.04
N ILE A 240 -7.87 -10.90 -0.95
CA ILE A 240 -8.14 -12.01 -1.89
C ILE A 240 -6.91 -12.33 -2.74
N ALA A 241 -6.22 -11.31 -3.29
CA ALA A 241 -5.00 -11.51 -4.06
C ALA A 241 -3.89 -12.14 -3.18
N SER A 242 -3.78 -11.72 -1.92
CA SER A 242 -2.81 -12.29 -0.98
C SER A 242 -3.14 -13.75 -0.62
N GLU A 243 -4.41 -14.10 -0.40
CA GLU A 243 -4.85 -15.49 -0.20
C GLU A 243 -4.49 -16.37 -1.40
N HIS A 244 -4.86 -15.92 -2.59
CA HIS A 244 -4.60 -16.62 -3.83
C HIS A 244 -3.10 -16.84 -4.02
N SER A 245 -2.31 -15.78 -3.92
CA SER A 245 -0.86 -15.82 -4.15
C SER A 245 -0.11 -16.60 -3.08
N TYR A 246 -0.59 -16.64 -1.84
CA TYR A 246 0.02 -17.42 -0.76
C TYR A 246 0.12 -18.94 -1.11
N ASN A 247 -0.84 -19.46 -1.85
CA ASN A 247 -0.93 -20.87 -2.23
C ASN A 247 -0.48 -21.16 -3.67
N MET A 248 -0.20 -20.12 -4.47
CA MET A 248 0.25 -20.30 -5.86
C MET A 248 1.63 -20.96 -5.95
N LYS A 249 1.91 -21.55 -7.13
CA LYS A 249 3.27 -21.99 -7.49
C LYS A 249 4.18 -20.84 -7.90
N LYS A 250 3.62 -19.78 -8.51
CA LYS A 250 4.37 -18.60 -8.95
C LYS A 250 5.01 -17.86 -7.76
N THR A 251 6.24 -17.41 -7.94
CA THR A 251 6.98 -16.62 -6.94
C THR A 251 6.62 -15.14 -6.97
N PHE A 252 6.23 -14.62 -8.16
CA PHE A 252 5.90 -13.20 -8.36
C PHE A 252 4.61 -13.06 -9.16
N ASP A 253 3.76 -12.11 -8.76
CA ASP A 253 2.58 -11.72 -9.53
C ASP A 253 2.24 -10.24 -9.29
N THR A 254 1.41 -9.67 -10.16
CA THR A 254 0.99 -8.27 -10.11
C THR A 254 -0.50 -8.18 -10.33
N TRP A 255 -1.18 -7.27 -9.62
CA TRP A 255 -2.64 -7.11 -9.68
C TRP A 255 -3.04 -5.64 -9.72
N ASN A 256 -3.93 -5.28 -10.65
CA ASN A 256 -4.58 -3.99 -10.72
C ASN A 256 -5.90 -4.00 -9.96
N PHE A 257 -6.18 -2.91 -9.25
CA PHE A 257 -7.44 -2.68 -8.53
C PHE A 257 -8.02 -1.32 -8.92
N SER A 258 -9.18 -1.35 -9.54
CA SER A 258 -9.94 -0.16 -9.90
C SER A 258 -11.44 -0.43 -9.79
N SER A 259 -12.26 0.63 -9.81
CA SER A 259 -13.69 0.48 -10.03
C SER A 259 -13.97 -0.10 -11.42
N PRO A 260 -15.10 -0.80 -11.62
CA PRO A 260 -15.52 -1.24 -12.95
C PRO A 260 -15.63 -0.06 -13.93
N LEU A 261 -15.29 -0.29 -15.21
CA LEU A 261 -15.32 0.73 -16.27
C LEU A 261 -16.66 1.47 -16.40
N LYS A 262 -17.77 0.83 -16.04
CA LYS A 262 -19.10 1.44 -16.04
C LYS A 262 -19.27 2.58 -15.03
N ASN A 263 -18.36 2.71 -14.07
CA ASN A 263 -18.43 3.67 -12.97
C ASN A 263 -17.26 4.69 -13.02
N GLN A 264 -16.58 4.83 -14.15
CA GLN A 264 -15.48 5.77 -14.35
C GLN A 264 -15.91 6.98 -15.18
#